data_806557faca8f52685fe256bd5f0a2b45
#
_entry.id   806557faca8f52685fe256bd5f0a2b45
#
_cell.length_a   1.000
_cell.length_b   1.000
_cell.length_c   1.000
_cell.angle_alpha   90.00
_cell.angle_beta   90.00
_cell.angle_gamma   90.00
#
_symmetry.space_group_name_H-M   'P 1'
#
loop_
_entity.id
_entity.type
_entity.pdbx_description
1 polymer ?
#
loop_
_entity_poly.entity_id
_entity_poly.type
_entity_poly.pdbx_seq_one_letter_code
_entity_poly.pdbx_strand_id
1 'polypeptide(L)'
;SISFSDFGREFILKMENEGRGRSAKNYLLALKSMESYFGNPNISFSDITSFFLKDWISSMKNSRQKKNAYPNCVKTMFRAGCDKFNDYDTGEMRIRHDPFRVVKIPPKNIADKKALPVDVLRRFFDVDITSLKPSKRGMPPRAYIAKDVSLLVFCLVGINTVDLYNLGKGCYKDGKLCYNRMKTKGRRADEAYIEIEVPDLVKPLFLKYQGRGDRLFNFNEIYASDKTFNDCVNRGIKDIVGLGGLPPVSTYSFRHSWATIAQVVFEAGLDVVGLCLNHASPLRVTAGYVKTDFSIIDRLNIKILRYVFEEKIKKGGNNL
;
A
#
# COMPACT_ATOMS: atom_id res chain seq x y z
N SER A 1 28.89 24.02 -15.06
CA SER A 1 27.89 23.75 -14.00
C SER A 1 27.60 22.24 -13.96
N ILE A 2 27.24 21.72 -12.80
CA ILE A 2 26.89 20.30 -12.63
C ILE A 2 25.42 20.14 -13.04
N SER A 3 25.15 19.23 -13.99
CA SER A 3 23.77 18.95 -14.44
C SER A 3 22.99 18.19 -13.35
N PHE A 4 21.90 18.79 -12.86
CA PHE A 4 20.96 18.13 -11.98
C PHE A 4 20.10 17.12 -12.75
N SER A 5 19.73 17.44 -13.99
CA SER A 5 18.93 16.55 -14.83
C SER A 5 19.62 15.21 -15.11
N ASP A 6 20.92 15.25 -15.45
CA ASP A 6 21.70 14.03 -15.70
C ASP A 6 21.89 13.23 -14.42
N PHE A 7 22.28 13.90 -13.33
CA PHE A 7 22.36 13.25 -12.02
C PHE A 7 21.03 12.62 -11.60
N GLY A 8 19.92 13.33 -11.81
CA GLY A 8 18.59 12.82 -11.49
C GLY A 8 18.24 11.55 -12.27
N ARG A 9 18.61 11.47 -13.55
CA ARG A 9 18.41 10.26 -14.37
C ARG A 9 19.29 9.10 -13.86
N GLU A 10 20.55 9.34 -13.53
CA GLU A 10 21.42 8.32 -12.92
C GLU A 10 20.82 7.80 -11.59
N PHE A 11 20.35 8.71 -10.74
CA PHE A 11 19.74 8.37 -9.45
C PHE A 11 18.49 7.50 -9.63
N ILE A 12 17.65 7.84 -10.60
CA ILE A 12 16.44 7.08 -10.93
C ILE A 12 16.79 5.69 -11.46
N LEU A 13 17.75 5.58 -12.38
CA LEU A 13 18.22 4.31 -12.91
C LEU A 13 18.78 3.39 -11.82
N LYS A 14 19.56 3.95 -10.87
CA LYS A 14 20.04 3.21 -9.71
C LYS A 14 18.89 2.65 -8.88
N MET A 15 17.82 3.44 -8.65
CA MET A 15 16.64 2.97 -7.93
C MET A 15 15.93 1.82 -8.67
N GLU A 16 15.86 1.87 -10.00
CA GLU A 16 15.26 0.81 -10.81
C GLU A 16 16.07 -0.49 -10.68
N ASN A 17 17.39 -0.42 -10.78
CA ASN A 17 18.30 -1.55 -10.60
C ASN A 17 18.24 -2.17 -9.20
N GLU A 18 17.93 -1.36 -8.18
CA GLU A 18 17.68 -1.81 -6.81
C GLU A 18 16.26 -2.41 -6.61
N GLY A 19 15.47 -2.61 -7.67
CA GLY A 19 14.11 -3.15 -7.60
C GLY A 19 13.06 -2.14 -7.08
N ARG A 20 13.37 -0.85 -7.01
CA ARG A 20 12.52 0.23 -6.51
C ARG A 20 11.73 0.95 -7.61
N GLY A 21 11.37 0.24 -8.68
CA GLY A 21 10.78 0.82 -9.90
C GLY A 21 9.51 1.66 -9.65
N ARG A 22 8.64 1.28 -8.69
CA ARG A 22 7.47 2.11 -8.34
C ARG A 22 7.85 3.48 -7.76
N SER A 23 8.89 3.52 -6.93
CA SER A 23 9.41 4.77 -6.39
C SER A 23 10.12 5.56 -7.49
N ALA A 24 11.00 4.92 -8.27
CA ALA A 24 11.73 5.52 -9.39
C ALA A 24 10.79 6.27 -10.34
N LYS A 25 9.63 5.70 -10.66
CA LYS A 25 8.61 6.36 -11.48
C LYS A 25 8.15 7.71 -10.92
N ASN A 26 7.99 7.83 -9.60
CA ASN A 26 7.59 9.10 -8.98
C ASN A 26 8.70 10.16 -9.10
N TYR A 27 9.97 9.73 -8.95
CA TYR A 27 11.13 10.61 -9.13
C TYR A 27 11.25 11.08 -10.58
N LEU A 28 11.02 10.18 -11.56
CA LEU A 28 11.01 10.52 -12.97
C LEU A 28 9.90 11.53 -13.31
N LEU A 29 8.70 11.34 -12.77
CA LEU A 29 7.60 12.28 -12.97
C LEU A 29 7.87 13.65 -12.34
N ALA A 30 8.51 13.68 -11.19
CA ALA A 30 8.93 14.92 -10.53
C ALA A 30 9.99 15.66 -11.35
N LEU A 31 11.01 14.96 -11.84
CA LEU A 31 12.05 15.52 -12.71
C LEU A 31 11.44 16.10 -13.99
N LYS A 32 10.65 15.31 -14.71
CA LYS A 32 9.97 15.77 -15.94
C LYS A 32 9.06 16.98 -15.71
N SER A 33 8.34 17.01 -14.58
CA SER A 33 7.50 18.16 -14.22
C SER A 33 8.32 19.43 -14.01
N MET A 34 9.49 19.29 -13.39
CA MET A 34 10.39 20.43 -13.15
C MET A 34 11.06 20.90 -14.44
N GLU A 35 11.55 19.97 -15.27
CA GLU A 35 12.13 20.27 -16.59
C GLU A 35 11.11 20.96 -17.52
N SER A 36 9.87 20.48 -17.54
CA SER A 36 8.79 21.09 -18.31
C SER A 36 8.46 22.51 -17.84
N TYR A 37 8.51 22.75 -16.54
CA TYR A 37 8.29 24.09 -15.99
C TYR A 37 9.44 25.04 -16.30
N PHE A 38 10.67 24.54 -16.22
CA PHE A 38 11.88 25.31 -16.56
C PHE A 38 11.99 25.62 -18.05
N GLY A 39 11.33 24.80 -18.89
CA GLY A 39 11.38 24.94 -20.35
C GLY A 39 12.64 24.37 -20.99
N ASN A 40 13.48 23.66 -20.24
CA ASN A 40 14.69 23.01 -20.70
C ASN A 40 14.93 21.67 -19.98
N PRO A 41 15.23 20.57 -20.69
CA PRO A 41 15.54 19.28 -20.06
C PRO A 41 16.92 19.23 -19.37
N ASN A 42 17.73 20.27 -19.47
CA ASN A 42 19.08 20.36 -18.89
C ASN A 42 19.13 21.41 -17.79
N ILE A 43 18.59 21.07 -16.62
CA ILE A 43 18.66 21.93 -15.43
C ILE A 43 19.98 21.66 -14.70
N SER A 44 20.71 22.69 -14.32
CA SER A 44 21.87 22.57 -13.45
C SER A 44 21.48 22.70 -11.97
N PHE A 45 22.35 22.24 -11.05
CA PHE A 45 22.10 22.45 -9.62
C PHE A 45 21.97 23.96 -9.27
N SER A 46 22.72 24.82 -9.93
CA SER A 46 22.66 26.27 -9.72
C SER A 46 21.32 26.92 -10.15
N ASP A 47 20.61 26.31 -11.08
CA ASP A 47 19.30 26.81 -11.55
C ASP A 47 18.17 26.52 -10.53
N ILE A 48 18.38 25.54 -9.65
CA ILE A 48 17.40 25.17 -8.63
C ILE A 48 17.51 26.13 -7.45
N THR A 49 16.98 27.32 -7.62
CA THR A 49 16.94 28.35 -6.57
C THR A 49 15.67 28.22 -5.72
N SER A 50 15.65 28.86 -4.56
CA SER A 50 14.45 28.93 -3.72
C SER A 50 13.31 29.65 -4.40
N PHE A 51 13.59 30.64 -5.23
CA PHE A 51 12.63 31.37 -6.05
C PHE A 51 11.99 30.42 -7.07
N PHE A 52 12.81 29.75 -7.87
CA PHE A 52 12.36 28.78 -8.85
C PHE A 52 11.46 27.70 -8.23
N LEU A 53 11.88 27.12 -7.10
CA LEU A 53 11.09 26.07 -6.43
C LEU A 53 9.74 26.57 -5.94
N LYS A 54 9.67 27.77 -5.38
CA LYS A 54 8.39 28.36 -4.92
C LYS A 54 7.42 28.56 -6.09
N ASP A 55 7.91 29.07 -7.20
CA ASP A 55 7.10 29.31 -8.40
C ASP A 55 6.65 28.01 -9.04
N TRP A 56 7.57 27.04 -9.18
CA TRP A 56 7.23 25.70 -9.69
C TRP A 56 6.17 25.02 -8.82
N ILE A 57 6.31 25.00 -7.49
CA ILE A 57 5.34 24.43 -6.57
C ILE A 57 3.98 25.14 -6.71
N SER A 58 3.98 26.46 -6.85
CA SER A 58 2.77 27.26 -7.01
C SER A 58 2.05 26.97 -8.32
N SER A 59 2.80 26.71 -9.39
CA SER A 59 2.26 26.42 -10.73
C SER A 59 1.42 25.14 -10.81
N MET A 60 1.60 24.19 -9.87
CA MET A 60 0.86 22.93 -9.83
C MET A 60 -0.59 23.13 -9.36
N LYS A 61 -1.44 23.77 -10.17
CA LYS A 61 -2.76 24.32 -9.75
C LYS A 61 -3.74 23.34 -9.12
N ASN A 62 -3.81 22.07 -9.53
CA ASN A 62 -4.93 21.17 -9.18
C ASN A 62 -4.54 19.89 -8.43
N SER A 63 -3.35 19.77 -7.88
CA SER A 63 -2.94 18.56 -7.20
C SER A 63 -2.11 18.82 -5.96
N ARG A 64 -2.80 18.98 -4.83
CA ARG A 64 -2.14 19.06 -3.51
C ARG A 64 -1.18 17.88 -3.27
N GLN A 65 -1.50 16.70 -3.82
CA GLN A 65 -0.63 15.54 -3.71
C GLN A 65 0.68 15.72 -4.48
N LYS A 66 0.64 16.29 -5.70
CA LYS A 66 1.85 16.60 -6.47
C LYS A 66 2.69 17.69 -5.82
N LYS A 67 2.04 18.73 -5.26
CA LYS A 67 2.72 19.82 -4.51
C LYS A 67 3.52 19.33 -3.31
N ASN A 68 3.18 18.18 -2.75
CA ASN A 68 3.99 17.54 -1.72
C ASN A 68 4.99 16.54 -2.31
N ALA A 69 4.52 15.60 -3.13
CA ALA A 69 5.33 14.46 -3.58
C ALA A 69 6.51 14.88 -4.48
N TYR A 70 6.27 15.75 -5.46
CA TYR A 70 7.29 16.12 -6.43
C TYR A 70 8.43 16.94 -5.82
N PRO A 71 8.19 18.00 -5.03
CA PRO A 71 9.28 18.71 -4.36
C PRO A 71 10.07 17.86 -3.38
N ASN A 72 9.44 16.89 -2.71
CA ASN A 72 10.15 15.94 -1.86
C ASN A 72 11.05 15.00 -2.66
N CYS A 73 10.62 14.53 -3.84
CA CYS A 73 11.48 13.76 -4.74
C CYS A 73 12.68 14.58 -5.20
N VAL A 74 12.46 15.83 -5.64
CA VAL A 74 13.54 16.73 -6.06
C VAL A 74 14.49 17.04 -4.91
N LYS A 75 13.96 17.31 -3.71
CA LYS A 75 14.78 17.54 -2.50
C LYS A 75 15.68 16.35 -2.19
N THR A 76 15.15 15.13 -2.32
CA THR A 76 15.94 13.90 -2.08
C THR A 76 17.04 13.76 -3.12
N MET A 77 16.75 13.96 -4.41
CA MET A 77 17.78 13.95 -5.46
C MET A 77 18.81 15.06 -5.26
N PHE A 78 18.36 16.27 -4.94
CA PHE A 78 19.27 17.40 -4.73
C PHE A 78 20.27 17.12 -3.59
N ARG A 79 19.80 16.61 -2.46
CA ARG A 79 20.66 16.24 -1.33
C ARG A 79 21.62 15.12 -1.68
N ALA A 80 21.14 14.08 -2.35
CA ALA A 80 22.01 13.01 -2.83
C ALA A 80 23.08 13.52 -3.81
N GLY A 81 22.77 14.55 -4.61
CA GLY A 81 23.76 15.22 -5.45
C GLY A 81 24.77 16.02 -4.64
N CYS A 82 24.34 16.73 -3.60
CA CYS A 82 25.26 17.38 -2.68
C CYS A 82 26.21 16.37 -2.05
N ASP A 83 25.70 15.23 -1.58
CA ASP A 83 26.52 14.17 -0.97
C ASP A 83 27.51 13.55 -1.98
N LYS A 84 27.16 13.49 -3.28
CA LYS A 84 28.05 12.97 -4.33
C LYS A 84 29.15 13.96 -4.76
N PHE A 85 28.83 15.25 -4.80
CA PHE A 85 29.70 16.25 -5.43
C PHE A 85 30.42 17.16 -4.45
N ASN A 86 30.04 17.20 -3.18
CA ASN A 86 30.72 17.95 -2.14
C ASN A 86 31.58 16.99 -1.32
N ASP A 87 32.75 17.48 -0.93
CA ASP A 87 33.60 16.82 0.05
C ASP A 87 33.49 17.57 1.39
N TYR A 88 32.76 16.96 2.31
CA TYR A 88 32.48 17.54 3.63
C TYR A 88 33.70 17.40 4.58
N ASP A 89 34.64 16.47 4.30
CA ASP A 89 35.80 16.22 5.12
C ASP A 89 36.87 17.29 4.84
N THR A 90 37.07 17.65 3.56
CA THR A 90 38.00 18.72 3.16
C THR A 90 37.36 20.11 3.09
N GLY A 91 36.01 20.17 3.12
CA GLY A 91 35.25 21.41 2.94
C GLY A 91 35.17 21.89 1.49
N GLU A 92 35.55 21.07 0.51
CA GLU A 92 35.40 21.40 -0.91
C GLU A 92 33.92 21.25 -1.35
N MET A 93 33.24 22.39 -1.51
CA MET A 93 31.83 22.47 -1.81
C MET A 93 31.61 22.88 -3.26
N ARG A 94 31.25 21.94 -4.13
CA ARG A 94 30.89 22.20 -5.53
C ARG A 94 29.45 22.70 -5.68
N ILE A 95 28.56 22.27 -4.76
CA ILE A 95 27.17 22.76 -4.65
C ILE A 95 27.06 23.43 -3.28
N ARG A 96 27.06 24.78 -3.28
CA ARG A 96 27.19 25.58 -2.03
C ARG A 96 25.85 26.04 -1.46
N HIS A 97 24.76 25.98 -2.22
CA HIS A 97 23.44 26.46 -1.79
C HIS A 97 22.51 25.30 -1.44
N ASP A 98 21.61 25.54 -0.50
CA ASP A 98 20.48 24.62 -0.18
C ASP A 98 19.17 25.41 -0.29
N PRO A 99 18.50 25.34 -1.45
CA PRO A 99 17.26 26.06 -1.66
C PRO A 99 16.11 25.55 -0.78
N PHE A 100 16.20 24.30 -0.31
CA PHE A 100 15.19 23.65 0.53
C PHE A 100 15.24 24.10 2.00
N ARG A 101 16.25 24.88 2.38
CA ARG A 101 16.35 25.49 3.72
C ARG A 101 15.22 26.48 3.97
N VAL A 102 14.82 27.23 2.93
CA VAL A 102 13.80 28.30 3.02
C VAL A 102 12.51 27.97 2.30
N VAL A 103 12.47 26.91 1.48
CA VAL A 103 11.26 26.48 0.78
C VAL A 103 10.45 25.55 1.66
N LYS A 104 9.26 25.98 2.05
CA LYS A 104 8.29 25.15 2.78
C LYS A 104 7.51 24.31 1.77
N ILE A 105 7.77 23.00 1.75
CA ILE A 105 6.99 22.04 0.95
C ILE A 105 5.62 21.87 1.63
N PRO A 106 4.50 22.05 0.89
CA PRO A 106 3.17 21.86 1.45
C PRO A 106 3.01 20.47 2.08
N PRO A 107 2.30 20.34 3.20
CA PRO A 107 2.09 19.05 3.84
C PRO A 107 1.30 18.12 2.91
N LYS A 108 1.51 16.82 3.10
CA LYS A 108 0.73 15.81 2.40
C LYS A 108 -0.74 15.94 2.83
N ASN A 109 -1.66 15.87 1.85
CA ASN A 109 -3.07 15.71 2.19
C ASN A 109 -3.26 14.44 3.00
N ILE A 110 -3.88 14.58 4.15
CA ILE A 110 -4.46 13.45 4.85
C ILE A 110 -5.70 13.09 4.04
N ALA A 111 -5.60 12.02 3.23
CA ALA A 111 -6.77 11.50 2.55
C ALA A 111 -7.81 11.13 3.63
N ASP A 112 -9.08 11.45 3.38
CA ASP A 112 -10.16 11.02 4.24
C ASP A 112 -10.03 9.51 4.47
N LYS A 113 -10.10 9.11 5.74
CA LYS A 113 -10.02 7.70 6.11
C LYS A 113 -11.17 6.96 5.44
N LYS A 114 -10.84 6.04 4.56
CA LYS A 114 -11.84 5.29 3.76
C LYS A 114 -12.38 4.07 4.51
N ALA A 115 -12.50 4.15 5.82
CA ALA A 115 -13.17 3.14 6.60
C ALA A 115 -14.67 3.16 6.29
N LEU A 116 -15.24 1.99 6.07
CA LEU A 116 -16.67 1.83 5.82
C LEU A 116 -17.39 1.73 7.17
N PRO A 117 -18.56 2.35 7.32
CA PRO A 117 -19.50 2.00 8.39
C PRO A 117 -19.79 0.50 8.37
N VAL A 118 -20.04 -0.10 9.53
CA VAL A 118 -20.20 -1.57 9.64
C VAL A 118 -21.38 -2.08 8.85
N ASP A 119 -22.48 -1.33 8.80
CA ASP A 119 -23.66 -1.65 7.98
C ASP A 119 -23.32 -1.65 6.48
N VAL A 120 -22.53 -0.70 6.00
CA VAL A 120 -22.06 -0.66 4.60
C VAL A 120 -21.14 -1.85 4.31
N LEU A 121 -20.26 -2.20 5.26
CA LEU A 121 -19.36 -3.34 5.13
C LEU A 121 -20.15 -4.66 5.04
N ARG A 122 -21.17 -4.84 5.90
CA ARG A 122 -22.09 -6.00 5.84
C ARG A 122 -22.84 -6.04 4.51
N ARG A 123 -23.46 -4.93 4.11
CA ARG A 123 -24.16 -4.80 2.83
C ARG A 123 -23.28 -5.15 1.65
N PHE A 124 -22.00 -4.73 1.64
CA PHE A 124 -21.07 -5.08 0.56
C PHE A 124 -20.94 -6.60 0.39
N PHE A 125 -20.78 -7.33 1.50
CA PHE A 125 -20.67 -8.79 1.45
C PHE A 125 -22.01 -9.49 1.20
N ASP A 126 -23.13 -8.79 1.33
CA ASP A 126 -24.48 -9.33 1.07
C ASP A 126 -25.00 -9.03 -0.35
N VAL A 127 -24.35 -8.12 -1.10
CA VAL A 127 -24.76 -7.83 -2.48
C VAL A 127 -24.85 -9.12 -3.29
N ASP A 128 -26.00 -9.37 -3.89
CA ASP A 128 -26.18 -10.46 -4.86
C ASP A 128 -25.52 -10.10 -6.19
N ILE A 129 -24.50 -10.87 -6.58
CA ILE A 129 -23.72 -10.69 -7.80
C ILE A 129 -24.11 -11.69 -8.91
N THR A 130 -25.08 -12.55 -8.66
CA THR A 130 -25.47 -13.62 -9.60
C THR A 130 -26.09 -13.09 -10.90
N SER A 131 -26.64 -11.88 -10.86
CA SER A 131 -27.20 -11.21 -12.05
C SER A 131 -26.14 -10.73 -13.05
N LEU A 132 -24.86 -10.69 -12.66
CA LEU A 132 -23.77 -10.27 -13.53
C LEU A 132 -23.46 -11.34 -14.57
N LYS A 133 -23.44 -10.93 -15.83
CA LYS A 133 -23.18 -11.84 -16.95
C LYS A 133 -21.66 -12.04 -17.14
N PRO A 134 -21.24 -13.24 -17.56
CA PRO A 134 -19.87 -13.48 -18.01
C PRO A 134 -19.47 -12.53 -19.13
N SER A 135 -18.14 -12.31 -19.28
CA SER A 135 -17.61 -11.55 -20.39
C SER A 135 -17.92 -12.21 -21.74
N LYS A 136 -17.77 -11.47 -22.84
CA LYS A 136 -17.92 -12.01 -24.21
C LYS A 136 -17.02 -13.23 -24.50
N ARG A 137 -15.95 -13.43 -23.71
CA ARG A 137 -15.03 -14.57 -23.78
C ARG A 137 -15.39 -15.70 -22.80
N GLY A 138 -16.56 -15.67 -22.18
CA GLY A 138 -16.99 -16.67 -21.19
C GLY A 138 -16.30 -16.57 -19.84
N MET A 139 -15.48 -15.55 -19.59
CA MET A 139 -14.83 -15.38 -18.30
C MET A 139 -15.84 -14.95 -17.24
N PRO A 140 -15.76 -15.53 -16.02
CA PRO A 140 -16.62 -15.12 -14.92
C PRO A 140 -16.55 -13.60 -14.65
N PRO A 141 -17.64 -12.99 -14.18
CA PRO A 141 -17.63 -11.59 -13.79
C PRO A 141 -16.54 -11.34 -12.74
N ARG A 142 -15.76 -10.28 -12.93
CA ARG A 142 -14.68 -9.90 -11.98
C ARG A 142 -15.18 -9.59 -10.57
N ALA A 143 -16.48 -9.35 -10.40
CA ALA A 143 -17.10 -9.17 -9.09
C ALA A 143 -16.98 -10.42 -8.19
N TYR A 144 -16.94 -11.64 -8.76
CA TYR A 144 -16.76 -12.86 -7.98
C TYR A 144 -15.40 -12.88 -7.29
N ILE A 145 -14.30 -12.76 -8.05
CA ILE A 145 -12.97 -12.71 -7.45
C ILE A 145 -12.78 -11.47 -6.55
N ALA A 146 -13.41 -10.35 -6.91
CA ALA A 146 -13.33 -9.13 -6.12
C ALA A 146 -14.00 -9.30 -4.74
N LYS A 147 -15.14 -9.95 -4.68
CA LYS A 147 -15.84 -10.25 -3.42
C LYS A 147 -15.01 -11.18 -2.54
N ASP A 148 -14.48 -12.26 -3.11
CA ASP A 148 -13.66 -13.23 -2.40
C ASP A 148 -12.34 -12.61 -1.89
N VAL A 149 -11.64 -11.84 -2.74
CA VAL A 149 -10.40 -11.15 -2.34
C VAL A 149 -10.68 -10.08 -1.28
N SER A 150 -11.81 -9.37 -1.36
CA SER A 150 -12.22 -8.42 -0.32
C SER A 150 -12.43 -9.11 1.03
N LEU A 151 -13.02 -10.30 1.01
CA LEU A 151 -13.21 -11.12 2.21
C LEU A 151 -11.86 -11.60 2.77
N LEU A 152 -10.95 -12.09 1.91
CA LEU A 152 -9.58 -12.44 2.31
C LEU A 152 -8.86 -11.24 2.94
N VAL A 153 -8.93 -10.06 2.29
CA VAL A 153 -8.29 -8.84 2.80
C VAL A 153 -8.81 -8.50 4.18
N PHE A 154 -10.13 -8.51 4.39
CA PHE A 154 -10.73 -8.17 5.66
C PHE A 154 -10.42 -9.20 6.75
N CYS A 155 -10.63 -10.49 6.46
CA CYS A 155 -10.46 -11.59 7.43
C CYS A 155 -8.99 -11.86 7.79
N LEU A 156 -8.05 -11.53 6.91
CA LEU A 156 -6.62 -11.61 7.16
C LEU A 156 -6.02 -10.26 7.60
N VAL A 157 -6.75 -9.57 8.48
CA VAL A 157 -6.26 -8.38 9.21
C VAL A 157 -5.84 -7.25 8.25
N GLY A 158 -6.57 -7.09 7.16
CA GLY A 158 -6.29 -6.05 6.18
C GLY A 158 -5.02 -6.29 5.35
N ILE A 159 -4.67 -7.54 5.05
CA ILE A 159 -3.55 -7.89 4.17
C ILE A 159 -3.62 -7.11 2.84
N ASN A 160 -2.48 -6.70 2.31
CA ASN A 160 -2.49 -6.03 1.02
C ASN A 160 -2.60 -7.03 -0.15
N THR A 161 -3.23 -6.62 -1.23
CA THR A 161 -3.34 -7.44 -2.45
C THR A 161 -1.99 -7.84 -3.04
N VAL A 162 -0.97 -6.99 -2.90
CA VAL A 162 0.40 -7.32 -3.33
C VAL A 162 0.99 -8.47 -2.51
N ASP A 163 0.69 -8.53 -1.21
CA ASP A 163 1.11 -9.63 -0.36
C ASP A 163 0.37 -10.91 -0.75
N LEU A 164 -0.98 -10.88 -0.88
CA LEU A 164 -1.77 -12.02 -1.35
C LEU A 164 -1.27 -12.59 -2.69
N TYR A 165 -0.93 -11.72 -3.65
CA TYR A 165 -0.41 -12.13 -4.95
C TYR A 165 0.94 -12.85 -4.86
N ASN A 166 1.77 -12.48 -3.88
CA ASN A 166 3.15 -12.96 -3.75
C ASN A 166 3.36 -14.04 -2.68
N LEU A 167 2.33 -14.42 -1.90
CA LEU A 167 2.47 -15.49 -0.90
C LEU A 167 2.97 -16.79 -1.52
N GLY A 168 4.02 -17.36 -0.93
CA GLY A 168 4.48 -18.71 -1.25
C GLY A 168 3.68 -19.77 -0.52
N LYS A 169 3.67 -21.01 -0.99
CA LYS A 169 3.01 -22.15 -0.32
C LYS A 169 3.47 -22.34 1.12
N GLY A 170 4.78 -22.16 1.37
CA GLY A 170 5.37 -22.26 2.71
C GLY A 170 4.88 -21.20 3.71
N CYS A 171 4.18 -20.16 3.23
CA CYS A 171 3.60 -19.16 4.12
C CYS A 171 2.36 -19.66 4.88
N TYR A 172 1.70 -20.72 4.42
CA TYR A 172 0.53 -21.31 5.09
C TYR A 172 0.87 -22.69 5.64
N LYS A 173 0.88 -22.80 6.95
CA LYS A 173 1.19 -24.03 7.66
C LYS A 173 0.40 -24.11 8.97
N ASP A 174 -0.13 -25.27 9.29
CA ASP A 174 -0.85 -25.59 10.55
C ASP A 174 -1.97 -24.57 10.88
N GLY A 175 -2.71 -24.12 9.84
CA GLY A 175 -3.79 -23.17 10.00
C GLY A 175 -3.36 -21.71 10.15
N LYS A 176 -2.05 -21.42 10.12
CA LYS A 176 -1.49 -20.07 10.23
C LYS A 176 -0.89 -19.59 8.92
N LEU A 177 -1.07 -18.30 8.65
CA LEU A 177 -0.42 -17.58 7.57
C LEU A 177 0.74 -16.77 8.16
N CYS A 178 1.98 -17.15 7.77
CA CYS A 178 3.22 -16.55 8.23
C CYS A 178 3.95 -15.93 7.04
N TYR A 179 4.17 -14.63 7.03
CA TYR A 179 4.80 -13.97 5.88
C TYR A 179 5.52 -12.68 6.25
N ASN A 180 6.41 -12.25 5.35
CA ASN A 180 7.10 -10.96 5.43
C ASN A 180 6.42 -9.98 4.48
N ARG A 181 5.93 -8.86 4.99
CA ARG A 181 5.20 -7.87 4.21
C ARG A 181 6.08 -7.24 3.12
N MET A 182 5.70 -7.41 1.86
CA MET A 182 6.48 -6.98 0.68
C MET A 182 6.88 -5.50 0.69
N LYS A 183 5.99 -4.61 1.17
CA LYS A 183 6.24 -3.17 1.17
C LYS A 183 7.39 -2.75 2.08
N THR A 184 7.64 -3.47 3.16
CA THR A 184 8.57 -3.09 4.24
C THR A 184 9.65 -4.14 4.53
N LYS A 185 9.58 -5.30 3.88
CA LYS A 185 10.65 -6.31 3.87
C LYS A 185 11.98 -5.67 3.45
N GLY A 186 13.06 -6.03 4.11
CA GLY A 186 14.40 -5.48 3.84
C GLY A 186 14.63 -4.04 4.34
N ARG A 187 13.63 -3.40 4.98
CA ARG A 187 13.76 -2.07 5.60
C ARG A 187 13.62 -2.08 7.12
N ARG A 188 13.27 -3.22 7.68
CA ARG A 188 13.03 -3.44 9.10
C ARG A 188 13.92 -4.57 9.57
N ALA A 189 14.42 -4.45 10.80
CA ALA A 189 15.25 -5.51 11.41
C ALA A 189 14.48 -6.82 11.62
N ASP A 190 13.15 -6.75 11.81
CA ASP A 190 12.25 -7.91 11.93
C ASP A 190 11.74 -8.42 10.56
N GLU A 191 12.33 -7.93 9.44
CA GLU A 191 11.95 -8.28 8.06
C GLU A 191 10.45 -8.11 7.79
N ALA A 192 9.75 -7.33 8.61
CA ALA A 192 8.30 -7.15 8.55
C ALA A 192 7.52 -8.47 8.61
N TYR A 193 7.98 -9.43 9.43
CA TYR A 193 7.33 -10.71 9.67
C TYR A 193 6.03 -10.56 10.45
N ILE A 194 5.03 -11.38 10.16
CA ILE A 194 3.75 -11.44 10.85
C ILE A 194 3.18 -12.86 10.77
N GLU A 195 2.47 -13.25 11.82
CA GLU A 195 1.68 -14.49 11.88
C GLU A 195 0.21 -14.14 12.10
N ILE A 196 -0.68 -14.83 11.37
CA ILE A 196 -2.14 -14.67 11.47
C ILE A 196 -2.77 -16.06 11.41
N GLU A 197 -3.59 -16.40 12.40
CA GLU A 197 -4.45 -17.57 12.32
C GLU A 197 -5.50 -17.36 11.21
N VAL A 198 -5.62 -18.34 10.31
CA VAL A 198 -6.56 -18.26 9.18
C VAL A 198 -7.96 -18.62 9.66
N PRO A 199 -8.91 -17.66 9.65
CA PRO A 199 -10.27 -17.93 10.09
C PRO A 199 -10.97 -18.95 9.20
N ASP A 200 -11.82 -19.81 9.79
CA ASP A 200 -12.57 -20.83 9.06
C ASP A 200 -13.41 -20.26 7.91
N LEU A 201 -13.92 -19.06 8.10
CA LEU A 201 -14.70 -18.32 7.09
C LEU A 201 -14.00 -18.20 5.72
N VAL A 202 -12.66 -18.12 5.70
CA VAL A 202 -11.88 -17.94 4.46
C VAL A 202 -11.08 -19.18 4.05
N LYS A 203 -11.06 -20.24 4.85
CA LYS A 203 -10.37 -21.50 4.46
C LYS A 203 -10.86 -22.07 3.13
N PRO A 204 -12.18 -22.05 2.79
CA PRO A 204 -12.63 -22.48 1.48
C PRO A 204 -12.01 -21.72 0.31
N LEU A 205 -11.67 -20.42 0.51
CA LEU A 205 -11.05 -19.60 -0.53
C LEU A 205 -9.58 -20.00 -0.76
N PHE A 206 -8.88 -20.52 0.26
CA PHE A 206 -7.53 -21.08 0.09
C PHE A 206 -7.54 -22.29 -0.84
N LEU A 207 -8.56 -23.14 -0.76
CA LEU A 207 -8.75 -24.26 -1.69
C LEU A 207 -9.17 -23.79 -3.08
N LYS A 208 -10.17 -22.89 -3.15
CA LYS A 208 -10.69 -22.34 -4.41
C LYS A 208 -9.62 -21.71 -5.28
N TYR A 209 -8.70 -20.96 -4.66
CA TYR A 209 -7.64 -20.22 -5.34
C TYR A 209 -6.27 -20.87 -5.19
N GLN A 210 -6.18 -22.15 -4.85
CA GLN A 210 -4.92 -22.84 -4.66
C GLN A 210 -4.01 -22.74 -5.90
N GLY A 211 -2.77 -22.31 -5.71
CA GLY A 211 -1.76 -22.22 -6.76
C GLY A 211 -1.21 -23.59 -7.14
N ARG A 212 -0.89 -23.80 -8.41
CA ARG A 212 -0.28 -25.03 -8.93
C ARG A 212 1.23 -25.06 -8.70
N GLY A 213 1.90 -23.89 -8.86
CA GLY A 213 3.35 -23.73 -8.65
C GLY A 213 3.73 -23.46 -7.19
N ASP A 214 4.73 -22.62 -6.96
CA ASP A 214 5.29 -22.30 -5.64
C ASP A 214 4.44 -21.26 -4.87
N ARG A 215 3.49 -20.63 -5.53
CA ARG A 215 2.60 -19.64 -4.90
C ARG A 215 1.46 -20.31 -4.16
N LEU A 216 1.05 -19.70 -3.05
CA LEU A 216 -0.09 -20.15 -2.27
C LEU A 216 -1.39 -20.04 -3.07
N PHE A 217 -1.58 -18.92 -3.75
CA PHE A 217 -2.73 -18.66 -4.59
C PHE A 217 -2.36 -18.64 -6.09
N ASN A 218 -3.32 -18.97 -6.95
CA ASN A 218 -3.16 -18.98 -8.41
C ASN A 218 -3.27 -17.59 -9.07
N PHE A 219 -3.24 -16.53 -8.30
CA PHE A 219 -3.39 -15.17 -8.85
C PHE A 219 -2.27 -14.80 -9.85
N ASN A 220 -1.06 -15.30 -9.65
CA ASN A 220 0.05 -15.11 -10.57
C ASN A 220 -0.07 -15.95 -11.86
N GLU A 221 -0.92 -16.96 -11.88
CA GLU A 221 -1.23 -17.78 -13.06
C GLU A 221 -2.27 -17.08 -13.95
N ILE A 222 -3.13 -16.24 -13.35
CA ILE A 222 -4.24 -15.54 -14.02
C ILE A 222 -3.85 -14.11 -14.41
N TYR A 223 -3.08 -13.44 -13.58
CA TYR A 223 -2.73 -12.03 -13.75
C TYR A 223 -1.22 -11.84 -13.93
N ALA A 224 -0.82 -11.09 -14.95
CA ALA A 224 0.59 -10.86 -15.29
C ALA A 224 1.39 -10.10 -14.20
N SER A 225 0.73 -9.40 -13.30
CA SER A 225 1.38 -8.68 -12.20
C SER A 225 0.42 -8.44 -11.03
N ASP A 226 0.97 -8.19 -9.85
CA ASP A 226 0.23 -7.76 -8.67
C ASP A 226 -0.58 -6.46 -8.92
N LYS A 227 -0.09 -5.60 -9.80
CA LYS A 227 -0.80 -4.40 -10.23
C LYS A 227 -2.06 -4.75 -11.05
N THR A 228 -1.94 -5.61 -12.06
CA THR A 228 -3.09 -6.03 -12.88
C THR A 228 -4.12 -6.79 -12.06
N PHE A 229 -3.68 -7.61 -11.11
CA PHE A 229 -4.53 -8.27 -10.12
C PHE A 229 -5.30 -7.25 -9.29
N ASN A 230 -4.61 -6.32 -8.63
CA ASN A 230 -5.24 -5.29 -7.81
C ASN A 230 -6.21 -4.41 -8.61
N ASP A 231 -5.86 -4.04 -9.85
CA ASP A 231 -6.71 -3.25 -10.74
C ASP A 231 -7.99 -4.02 -11.11
N CYS A 232 -7.89 -5.33 -11.36
CA CYS A 232 -9.05 -6.19 -11.63
C CYS A 232 -9.97 -6.28 -10.40
N VAL A 233 -9.42 -6.54 -9.23
CA VAL A 233 -10.17 -6.58 -7.96
C VAL A 233 -10.90 -5.26 -7.70
N ASN A 234 -10.22 -4.12 -7.84
CA ASN A 234 -10.86 -2.82 -7.62
C ASN A 234 -11.94 -2.48 -8.65
N ARG A 235 -11.81 -2.95 -9.91
CA ARG A 235 -12.90 -2.83 -10.90
C ARG A 235 -14.09 -3.71 -10.53
N GLY A 236 -13.85 -4.94 -10.05
CA GLY A 236 -14.91 -5.82 -9.57
C GLY A 236 -15.63 -5.27 -8.33
N ILE A 237 -14.88 -4.63 -7.41
CA ILE A 237 -15.47 -3.90 -6.27
C ILE A 237 -16.40 -2.79 -6.77
N LYS A 238 -16.03 -2.05 -7.82
CA LYS A 238 -16.91 -1.02 -8.40
C LYS A 238 -18.20 -1.59 -8.97
N ASP A 239 -18.13 -2.79 -9.58
CA ASP A 239 -19.33 -3.48 -10.06
C ASP A 239 -20.26 -3.85 -8.90
N ILE A 240 -19.72 -4.37 -7.79
CA ILE A 240 -20.47 -4.68 -6.57
C ILE A 240 -21.10 -3.41 -5.96
N VAL A 241 -20.32 -2.34 -5.87
CA VAL A 241 -20.77 -1.04 -5.36
C VAL A 241 -21.93 -0.49 -6.19
N GLY A 242 -21.82 -0.59 -7.52
CA GLY A 242 -22.89 -0.16 -8.43
C GLY A 242 -24.18 -0.96 -8.24
N LEU A 243 -24.09 -2.30 -8.12
CA LEU A 243 -25.23 -3.16 -7.87
C LEU A 243 -25.89 -2.89 -6.50
N GLY A 244 -25.08 -2.70 -5.47
CA GLY A 244 -25.56 -2.52 -4.10
C GLY A 244 -25.96 -1.09 -3.75
N GLY A 245 -25.78 -0.11 -4.65
CA GLY A 245 -26.00 1.31 -4.37
C GLY A 245 -25.17 1.77 -3.17
N LEU A 246 -23.90 1.33 -3.10
CA LEU A 246 -23.01 1.59 -1.97
C LEU A 246 -22.13 2.81 -2.24
N PRO A 247 -21.57 3.45 -1.19
CA PRO A 247 -20.56 4.48 -1.36
C PRO A 247 -19.29 3.89 -1.99
N PRO A 248 -18.37 4.73 -2.53
CA PRO A 248 -17.14 4.26 -3.14
C PRO A 248 -16.30 3.40 -2.20
N VAL A 249 -15.94 2.19 -2.65
CA VAL A 249 -15.12 1.20 -1.93
C VAL A 249 -13.90 0.84 -2.76
N SER A 250 -12.81 0.51 -2.09
CA SER A 250 -11.59 -0.05 -2.67
C SER A 250 -11.05 -1.16 -1.76
N THR A 251 -10.11 -1.95 -2.25
CA THR A 251 -9.41 -2.96 -1.42
C THR A 251 -8.86 -2.36 -0.13
N TYR A 252 -8.38 -1.12 -0.19
CA TYR A 252 -7.82 -0.43 0.97
C TYR A 252 -8.87 -0.02 2.01
N SER A 253 -10.13 0.12 1.59
CA SER A 253 -11.26 0.41 2.50
C SER A 253 -11.46 -0.69 3.53
N PHE A 254 -11.30 -1.97 3.15
CA PHE A 254 -11.42 -3.11 4.08
C PHE A 254 -10.35 -3.09 5.17
N ARG A 255 -9.11 -2.76 4.81
CA ARG A 255 -8.03 -2.58 5.77
C ARG A 255 -8.28 -1.42 6.74
N HIS A 256 -8.79 -0.30 6.24
CA HIS A 256 -9.16 0.83 7.08
C HIS A 256 -10.34 0.51 8.00
N SER A 257 -11.35 -0.23 7.49
CA SER A 257 -12.49 -0.66 8.29
C SER A 257 -12.07 -1.59 9.42
N TRP A 258 -11.23 -2.58 9.14
CA TRP A 258 -10.69 -3.47 10.16
C TRP A 258 -9.99 -2.66 11.27
N ALA A 259 -9.09 -1.74 10.90
CA ALA A 259 -8.36 -0.91 11.85
C ALA A 259 -9.26 0.02 12.66
N THR A 260 -10.28 0.59 12.02
CA THR A 260 -11.23 1.49 12.69
C THR A 260 -12.12 0.72 13.66
N ILE A 261 -12.59 -0.46 13.29
CA ILE A 261 -13.37 -1.32 14.18
C ILE A 261 -12.51 -1.76 15.39
N ALA A 262 -11.26 -2.15 15.14
CA ALA A 262 -10.32 -2.51 16.22
C ALA A 262 -10.17 -1.37 17.24
N GLN A 263 -9.97 -0.14 16.78
CA GLN A 263 -9.76 1.01 17.63
C GLN A 263 -11.04 1.53 18.27
N VAL A 264 -12.12 1.70 17.46
CA VAL A 264 -13.31 2.43 17.93
C VAL A 264 -14.29 1.52 18.67
N VAL A 265 -14.45 0.26 18.21
CA VAL A 265 -15.41 -0.68 18.81
C VAL A 265 -14.76 -1.50 19.92
N PHE A 266 -13.51 -1.92 19.71
CA PHE A 266 -12.79 -2.77 20.68
C PHE A 266 -11.72 -2.02 21.47
N GLU A 267 -11.63 -0.70 21.34
CA GLU A 267 -10.73 0.19 22.08
C GLU A 267 -9.25 -0.26 22.05
N ALA A 268 -8.85 -0.97 20.97
CA ALA A 268 -7.48 -1.41 20.83
C ALA A 268 -6.53 -0.20 20.69
N GLY A 269 -5.44 -0.20 21.44
CA GLY A 269 -4.42 0.84 21.36
C GLY A 269 -3.83 0.96 19.94
N LEU A 270 -3.38 2.15 19.56
CA LEU A 270 -2.82 2.38 18.23
C LEU A 270 -1.54 1.57 17.96
N ASP A 271 -0.80 1.23 18.99
CA ASP A 271 0.35 0.33 18.96
C ASP A 271 -0.06 -1.11 18.60
N VAL A 272 -1.14 -1.62 19.21
CA VAL A 272 -1.73 -2.93 18.89
C VAL A 272 -2.28 -2.94 17.47
N VAL A 273 -3.05 -1.91 17.09
CA VAL A 273 -3.53 -1.78 15.69
C VAL A 273 -2.36 -1.71 14.71
N GLY A 274 -1.30 -0.98 15.06
CA GLY A 274 -0.07 -0.91 14.28
C GLY A 274 0.61 -2.27 14.11
N LEU A 275 0.71 -3.06 15.18
CA LEU A 275 1.22 -4.44 15.14
C LEU A 275 0.37 -5.31 14.21
N CYS A 276 -0.96 -5.31 14.40
CA CYS A 276 -1.90 -6.06 13.57
C CYS A 276 -1.78 -5.72 12.09
N LEU A 277 -1.59 -4.46 11.76
CA LEU A 277 -1.39 -4.00 10.39
C LEU A 277 0.05 -4.15 9.89
N ASN A 278 0.93 -4.74 10.68
CA ASN A 278 2.36 -4.89 10.39
C ASN A 278 3.02 -3.55 10.01
N HIS A 279 2.73 -2.50 10.79
CA HIS A 279 3.43 -1.23 10.71
C HIS A 279 4.70 -1.26 11.56
N ALA A 280 5.70 -0.45 11.18
CA ALA A 280 6.87 -0.27 12.05
C ALA A 280 6.43 0.36 13.38
N SER A 281 6.88 -0.22 14.51
CA SER A 281 6.63 0.38 15.81
C SER A 281 7.33 1.73 15.95
N PRO A 282 6.66 2.76 16.42
CA PRO A 282 7.32 4.02 16.80
C PRO A 282 8.21 3.83 18.05
N LEU A 283 7.95 2.80 18.86
CA LEU A 283 8.67 2.49 20.11
C LEU A 283 9.76 1.42 19.87
N ARG A 284 10.69 1.68 18.96
CA ARG A 284 11.74 0.71 18.56
C ARG A 284 12.58 0.18 19.73
N VAL A 285 12.91 1.03 20.68
CA VAL A 285 13.74 0.65 21.83
C VAL A 285 12.99 -0.33 22.72
N THR A 286 11.74 -0.01 23.09
CA THR A 286 10.90 -0.86 23.93
C THR A 286 10.57 -2.18 23.26
N ALA A 287 10.35 -2.19 21.94
CA ALA A 287 10.06 -3.40 21.17
C ALA A 287 11.22 -4.41 21.19
N GLY A 288 12.46 -3.96 21.42
CA GLY A 288 13.64 -4.85 21.56
C GLY A 288 13.67 -5.66 22.83
N TYR A 289 12.91 -5.26 23.87
CA TYR A 289 12.85 -5.98 25.15
C TYR A 289 11.71 -6.98 25.28
N VAL A 290 10.74 -6.94 24.35
CA VAL A 290 9.53 -7.78 24.42
C VAL A 290 9.48 -8.69 23.20
N LYS A 291 9.38 -10.00 23.43
CA LYS A 291 9.09 -10.95 22.35
C LYS A 291 7.70 -10.66 21.81
N THR A 292 7.59 -10.45 20.51
CA THR A 292 6.31 -10.21 19.84
C THR A 292 5.38 -11.41 20.01
N ASP A 293 4.22 -11.19 20.64
CA ASP A 293 3.14 -12.18 20.75
C ASP A 293 2.09 -11.91 19.68
N PHE A 294 2.12 -12.67 18.59
CA PHE A 294 1.16 -12.53 17.49
C PHE A 294 -0.25 -13.03 17.85
N SER A 295 -0.43 -13.79 18.96
CA SER A 295 -1.75 -14.25 19.40
C SER A 295 -2.72 -13.07 19.75
N ILE A 296 -2.18 -11.92 20.04
CA ILE A 296 -2.94 -10.68 20.20
C ILE A 296 -3.72 -10.33 18.92
N ILE A 297 -3.11 -10.56 17.77
CA ILE A 297 -3.74 -10.32 16.45
C ILE A 297 -4.95 -11.24 16.29
N ASP A 298 -4.76 -12.52 16.58
CA ASP A 298 -5.79 -13.55 16.41
C ASP A 298 -6.98 -13.31 17.36
N ARG A 299 -6.72 -12.99 18.65
CA ARG A 299 -7.75 -12.65 19.63
C ARG A 299 -8.59 -11.44 19.20
N LEU A 300 -7.94 -10.41 18.68
CA LEU A 300 -8.63 -9.19 18.23
C LEU A 300 -9.37 -9.45 16.92
N ASN A 301 -8.77 -10.18 15.98
CA ASN A 301 -9.38 -10.51 14.70
C ASN A 301 -10.67 -11.32 14.88
N ILE A 302 -10.66 -12.34 15.73
CA ILE A 302 -11.86 -13.14 16.04
C ILE A 302 -13.01 -12.26 16.55
N LYS A 303 -12.73 -11.31 17.45
CA LYS A 303 -13.76 -10.37 17.95
C LYS A 303 -14.33 -9.52 16.83
N ILE A 304 -13.48 -8.98 15.95
CA ILE A 304 -13.89 -8.15 14.82
C ILE A 304 -14.73 -8.95 13.83
N LEU A 305 -14.31 -10.18 13.49
CA LEU A 305 -15.03 -11.02 12.55
C LEU A 305 -16.41 -11.43 13.11
N ARG A 306 -16.50 -11.78 14.39
CA ARG A 306 -17.79 -12.03 15.06
C ARG A 306 -18.69 -10.79 14.99
N TYR A 307 -18.16 -9.62 15.32
CA TYR A 307 -18.91 -8.37 15.27
C TYR A 307 -19.48 -8.06 13.88
N VAL A 308 -18.73 -8.33 12.83
CA VAL A 308 -19.18 -8.05 11.44
C VAL A 308 -20.05 -9.17 10.88
N PHE A 309 -19.73 -10.44 11.14
CA PHE A 309 -20.30 -11.61 10.46
C PHE A 309 -21.08 -12.55 11.38
N GLU A 310 -21.42 -12.15 12.63
CA GLU A 310 -22.02 -13.05 13.63
C GLU A 310 -23.26 -13.83 13.11
N GLU A 311 -24.13 -13.17 12.35
CA GLU A 311 -25.28 -13.82 11.75
C GLU A 311 -24.90 -14.87 10.70
N LYS A 312 -23.81 -14.66 9.96
CA LYS A 312 -23.30 -15.61 8.95
C LYS A 312 -22.61 -16.79 9.60
N ILE A 313 -21.86 -16.56 10.69
CA ILE A 313 -21.18 -17.63 11.44
C ILE A 313 -22.23 -18.56 12.08
N LYS A 314 -23.33 -18.03 12.62
CA LYS A 314 -24.44 -18.82 13.17
C LYS A 314 -25.20 -19.61 12.10
N LYS A 315 -25.37 -19.06 10.90
CA LYS A 315 -26.04 -19.74 9.77
C LYS A 315 -25.15 -20.78 9.08
N GLY A 316 -23.82 -20.58 9.04
CA GLY A 316 -22.87 -21.50 8.44
C GLY A 316 -22.54 -22.73 9.29
N GLY A 317 -22.86 -22.71 10.58
CA GLY A 317 -22.75 -23.88 11.47
C GLY A 317 -23.81 -24.97 11.22
N ASN A 318 -24.78 -24.72 10.34
CA ASN A 318 -25.83 -25.68 9.98
C ASN A 318 -25.86 -26.08 8.49
N ASN A 319 -24.93 -25.55 7.65
CA ASN A 319 -24.84 -25.94 6.22
C ASN A 319 -23.41 -25.66 5.69
N LEU A 320 -22.51 -26.56 5.96
CA LEU A 320 -21.34 -26.86 5.13
C LEU A 320 -21.07 -28.35 5.21
#